data_624ac8740d84b3a6e28db1b32ec5032a
#
_entry.id   624ac8740d84b3a6e28db1b32ec5032a
#
_cell.length_a   1.000
_cell.length_b   1.000
_cell.length_c   1.000
_cell.angle_alpha   90.00
_cell.angle_beta   90.00
_cell.angle_gamma   90.00
#
_symmetry.space_group_name_H-M   'P 1'
#
loop_
_entity.id
_entity.type
_entity.pdbx_description
1 polymer ?
#
loop_
_entity_poly.entity_id
_entity_poly.type
_entity_poly.pdbx_seq_one_letter_code
_entity_poly.pdbx_strand_id
1 'polypeptide(L)'
;MLIKLFNIKFIIILLCFTSSLKLNADNSFFDDDVIFDESESEFDEWSDDSDIFSDEETNNEKPLAWLDLEVNQKWGFNPASNYSTSKERTEISFGTSGSVSDSGYGEVEIKATKFWPSDSNYSTEKSDLEVEKAFLQFSFDDWSTKIGRYTIGWGELEGGALDVINPSGGLTDPSMIPQWFLIATRYFDNSDLSFFYNTNPKVSKSTLLILKNGTYDEFGVRYGISSEGSDMAFYAGQLVPNDALKNLSDGVAYATPYQLLGFGMNKAFEDYLLKFDVAYKHNVQHNRADQFIKVDRIDWDLAFDIQQNDRQWLFSVNSQYLLDYANDYLTPTLLGSVSAKRNNMNYVASVSDKFGDSDWKWGLSNVISSNNDLSLSSATLDWDINDHWLASFSGTYINAKDNRAFAVLDNYQRVNLEIKYQY
;
A
#
# COMPACT_ATOMS: atom_id res chain seq x y z
N MET A 1 34.97 -7.26 -5.91
CA MET A 1 34.48 -7.40 -7.28
C MET A 1 32.95 -7.58 -7.36
N LEU A 2 32.24 -7.44 -6.25
CA LEU A 2 30.76 -7.58 -6.14
C LEU A 2 30.00 -6.23 -6.17
N ILE A 3 30.69 -5.11 -6.10
CA ILE A 3 30.06 -3.77 -5.98
C ILE A 3 29.61 -3.18 -7.34
N LYS A 4 29.92 -3.82 -8.46
CA LYS A 4 29.52 -3.32 -9.80
C LYS A 4 28.21 -3.90 -10.36
N LEU A 5 27.52 -4.75 -9.62
CA LEU A 5 26.28 -5.41 -10.07
C LEU A 5 24.99 -4.76 -9.56
N PHE A 6 25.11 -3.77 -8.69
CA PHE A 6 23.94 -3.13 -8.05
C PHE A 6 23.52 -1.78 -8.65
N ASN A 7 23.65 -1.61 -9.97
CA ASN A 7 22.88 -0.59 -10.68
C ASN A 7 21.54 -1.17 -11.13
N ILE A 8 20.85 -1.71 -10.18
CA ILE A 8 19.58 -2.36 -10.45
C ILE A 8 18.48 -1.36 -10.07
N LYS A 9 17.63 -0.98 -10.96
CA LYS A 9 16.59 0.05 -10.99
C LYS A 9 15.20 -0.52 -10.75
N PHE A 10 14.33 0.08 -9.98
CA PHE A 10 13.20 -0.52 -9.34
C PHE A 10 11.94 0.30 -9.15
N ILE A 11 10.73 -0.20 -9.10
CA ILE A 11 9.52 0.51 -8.75
C ILE A 11 8.37 -0.22 -8.18
N ILE A 12 7.67 0.52 -7.39
CA ILE A 12 6.40 0.24 -6.77
C ILE A 12 5.28 0.26 -7.82
N ILE A 13 4.45 -0.75 -7.83
CA ILE A 13 3.28 -0.89 -8.70
C ILE A 13 2.34 0.30 -8.58
N LEU A 14 2.29 0.95 -7.43
CA LEU A 14 1.47 2.12 -7.15
C LEU A 14 1.65 3.24 -8.18
N LEU A 15 2.83 3.33 -8.80
CA LEU A 15 3.16 4.35 -9.78
C LEU A 15 2.64 4.13 -11.17
N CYS A 16 2.33 2.91 -11.53
CA CYS A 16 1.75 2.62 -12.84
C CYS A 16 0.37 3.27 -13.03
N PHE A 17 -0.28 3.70 -11.95
CA PHE A 17 -1.65 4.19 -11.95
C PHE A 17 -1.80 5.70 -11.82
N THR A 18 -0.69 6.43 -11.64
CA THR A 18 -0.72 7.88 -11.46
C THR A 18 -0.99 8.69 -12.71
N SER A 19 -1.26 7.99 -13.76
CA SER A 19 -1.42 8.54 -15.11
C SER A 19 -2.65 9.42 -15.34
N SER A 20 -3.27 9.92 -14.29
CA SER A 20 -4.58 10.55 -14.45
C SER A 20 -4.66 12.03 -14.09
N LEU A 21 -3.55 12.70 -13.92
CA LEU A 21 -3.54 14.12 -13.60
C LEU A 21 -3.89 14.99 -14.82
N LYS A 22 -4.95 15.77 -14.74
CA LYS A 22 -5.21 16.85 -15.69
C LYS A 22 -4.24 18.00 -15.42
N LEU A 23 -3.39 18.29 -16.39
CA LEU A 23 -2.67 19.57 -16.42
C LEU A 23 -3.65 20.69 -16.74
N ASN A 24 -3.93 21.56 -15.78
CA ASN A 24 -4.23 22.93 -16.10
C ASN A 24 -2.88 23.63 -16.36
N ALA A 25 -2.82 24.45 -17.40
CA ALA A 25 -1.59 25.06 -17.91
C ALA A 25 -0.97 26.14 -16.99
N ASP A 26 -1.24 26.12 -15.72
CA ASP A 26 -0.60 26.99 -14.75
C ASP A 26 0.66 26.31 -14.20
N ASN A 27 1.77 27.05 -14.19
CA ASN A 27 3.10 26.63 -13.73
C ASN A 27 3.18 26.20 -12.25
N SER A 28 2.05 26.10 -11.56
CA SER A 28 1.91 25.61 -10.20
C SER A 28 1.89 24.08 -10.09
N PHE A 29 2.06 23.34 -11.18
CA PHE A 29 1.94 21.90 -11.24
C PHE A 29 3.12 21.14 -10.59
N PHE A 30 4.24 21.80 -10.41
CA PHE A 30 5.36 21.27 -9.62
C PHE A 30 5.19 21.51 -8.12
N ASP A 31 3.96 21.69 -7.70
CA ASP A 31 3.66 21.57 -6.31
C ASP A 31 4.01 20.18 -5.84
N ASP A 32 4.91 20.17 -4.96
CA ASP A 32 5.59 19.11 -4.21
C ASP A 32 4.73 17.93 -3.70
N ASP A 33 3.53 17.77 -4.25
CA ASP A 33 2.51 16.84 -3.80
C ASP A 33 2.57 15.45 -4.43
N VAL A 34 3.50 15.21 -5.33
CA VAL A 34 3.76 13.87 -5.86
C VAL A 34 4.75 13.17 -4.94
N ILE A 35 4.25 12.69 -3.82
CA ILE A 35 5.09 12.17 -2.77
C ILE A 35 4.70 10.75 -2.47
N PHE A 36 5.71 9.91 -2.52
CA PHE A 36 5.75 8.70 -1.77
C PHE A 36 5.96 9.09 -0.30
N ASP A 37 4.92 9.12 0.47
CA ASP A 37 5.05 8.96 1.89
C ASP A 37 5.43 7.49 2.06
N GLU A 38 6.69 7.23 2.30
CA GLU A 38 7.08 5.97 2.86
C GLU A 38 6.41 5.94 4.24
N SER A 39 5.18 5.41 4.28
CA SER A 39 4.69 4.92 5.55
C SER A 39 5.76 3.96 6.03
N GLU A 40 6.26 4.21 7.20
CA GLU A 40 7.08 3.28 7.95
C GLU A 40 6.59 1.87 7.60
N SER A 41 7.53 1.02 7.27
CA SER A 41 7.27 -0.39 7.20
C SER A 41 6.70 -0.80 8.57
N GLU A 42 5.40 -0.75 8.73
CA GLU A 42 4.67 -1.54 9.71
C GLU A 42 4.87 -3.01 9.33
N PHE A 43 6.13 -3.38 9.12
CA PHE A 43 6.52 -4.73 8.76
C PHE A 43 6.43 -5.68 9.94
N ASP A 44 6.29 -5.14 11.15
CA ASP A 44 6.27 -5.94 12.37
C ASP A 44 4.87 -6.34 12.86
N GLU A 45 3.80 -5.82 12.27
CA GLU A 45 2.45 -6.06 12.80
C GLU A 45 1.58 -7.04 12.00
N TRP A 46 2.09 -7.57 10.88
CA TRP A 46 1.31 -8.49 10.02
C TRP A 46 1.59 -9.98 10.25
N SER A 47 2.56 -10.33 11.10
CA SER A 47 2.93 -11.73 11.30
C SER A 47 2.14 -12.46 12.38
N ASP A 48 1.27 -11.79 13.14
CA ASP A 48 0.75 -12.44 14.36
C ASP A 48 -0.74 -12.23 14.67
N ASP A 49 -1.61 -12.14 13.65
CA ASP A 49 -3.05 -12.36 13.90
C ASP A 49 -3.35 -13.80 14.38
N SER A 50 -2.37 -14.72 14.38
CA SER A 50 -2.52 -16.08 14.92
C SER A 50 -2.30 -16.17 16.43
N ASP A 51 -1.61 -15.21 17.05
CA ASP A 51 -1.30 -15.25 18.49
C ASP A 51 -2.35 -14.58 19.39
N ILE A 52 -3.44 -14.08 18.83
CA ILE A 52 -4.58 -13.56 19.64
C ILE A 52 -5.24 -14.65 20.49
N PHE A 53 -4.92 -15.90 20.23
CA PHE A 53 -5.51 -17.06 20.93
C PHE A 53 -4.50 -17.95 21.67
N SER A 54 -3.30 -17.48 22.01
CA SER A 54 -2.46 -18.23 22.95
C SER A 54 -3.08 -18.15 24.34
N ASP A 55 -3.63 -19.27 24.79
CA ASP A 55 -4.15 -19.53 26.12
C ASP A 55 -3.05 -19.38 27.19
N GLU A 56 -2.70 -18.16 27.57
CA GLU A 56 -2.16 -17.93 28.90
C GLU A 56 -3.30 -17.50 29.82
N GLU A 57 -3.84 -18.47 30.56
CA GLU A 57 -4.63 -18.25 31.77
C GLU A 57 -3.82 -17.48 32.83
N THR A 58 -3.62 -16.20 32.61
CA THR A 58 -3.30 -15.28 33.69
C THR A 58 -4.56 -14.53 34.05
N ASN A 59 -5.08 -14.81 35.23
CA ASN A 59 -6.16 -14.06 35.92
C ASN A 59 -5.74 -12.59 36.15
N ASN A 60 -5.61 -11.82 35.09
CA ASN A 60 -5.56 -10.39 35.13
C ASN A 60 -6.85 -9.88 34.49
N GLU A 61 -7.67 -9.21 35.28
CA GLU A 61 -8.82 -8.46 34.79
C GLU A 61 -8.31 -7.51 33.71
N LYS A 62 -8.49 -7.89 32.42
CA LYS A 62 -8.16 -7.01 31.29
C LYS A 62 -8.99 -5.76 31.43
N PRO A 63 -8.41 -4.57 31.34
CA PRO A 63 -9.19 -3.35 31.34
C PRO A 63 -10.25 -3.43 30.26
N LEU A 64 -11.47 -3.01 30.56
CA LEU A 64 -12.63 -3.11 29.70
C LEU A 64 -12.49 -2.36 28.36
N ALA A 65 -11.54 -1.44 28.28
CA ALA A 65 -11.21 -0.71 27.06
C ALA A 65 -9.78 -0.16 27.14
N TRP A 66 -9.06 -0.18 26.04
CA TRP A 66 -7.78 0.50 25.85
C TRP A 66 -8.04 1.85 25.20
N LEU A 67 -7.27 2.84 25.63
CA LEU A 67 -7.24 4.17 25.02
C LEU A 67 -5.88 4.33 24.36
N ASP A 68 -5.88 4.62 23.08
CA ASP A 68 -4.69 4.92 22.31
C ASP A 68 -4.76 6.37 21.80
N LEU A 69 -3.68 7.11 21.95
CA LEU A 69 -3.54 8.47 21.45
C LEU A 69 -2.20 8.60 20.71
N GLU A 70 -2.29 8.90 19.44
CA GLU A 70 -1.12 9.20 18.62
C GLU A 70 -1.17 10.65 18.14
N VAL A 71 -0.04 11.33 18.21
CA VAL A 71 0.15 12.67 17.63
C VAL A 71 1.38 12.64 16.75
N ASN A 72 1.21 12.96 15.49
CA ASN A 72 2.25 12.92 14.48
C ASN A 72 2.38 14.29 13.80
N GLN A 73 3.62 14.78 13.66
CA GLN A 73 3.93 16.02 12.96
C GLN A 73 4.97 15.72 11.87
N LYS A 74 4.60 15.93 10.61
CA LYS A 74 5.44 15.70 9.43
C LYS A 74 5.80 17.00 8.75
N TRP A 75 7.05 17.15 8.31
CA TRP A 75 7.55 18.24 7.47
C TRP A 75 8.22 17.66 6.22
N GLY A 76 7.85 18.14 5.04
CA GLY A 76 8.49 17.80 3.79
C GLY A 76 9.31 18.96 3.24
N PHE A 77 10.49 18.69 2.72
CA PHE A 77 11.41 19.65 2.14
C PHE A 77 11.81 19.22 0.74
N ASN A 78 11.84 20.15 -0.21
CA ASN A 78 12.37 19.90 -1.54
C ASN A 78 13.73 20.57 -1.69
N PRO A 79 14.85 19.81 -1.71
CA PRO A 79 16.19 20.36 -1.87
C PRO A 79 16.40 21.10 -3.20
N ALA A 80 15.72 20.69 -4.26
CA ALA A 80 15.82 21.31 -5.58
C ALA A 80 15.17 22.70 -5.64
N SER A 81 14.26 23.03 -4.73
CA SER A 81 13.56 24.32 -4.63
C SER A 81 14.04 25.20 -3.48
N ASN A 82 15.34 25.24 -3.21
CA ASN A 82 15.94 26.02 -2.13
C ASN A 82 15.45 25.68 -0.72
N TYR A 83 15.17 24.41 -0.48
CA TYR A 83 14.68 23.89 0.81
C TYR A 83 13.37 24.53 1.28
N SER A 84 12.54 24.99 0.36
CA SER A 84 11.21 25.41 0.74
C SER A 84 10.44 24.24 1.36
N THR A 85 9.75 24.49 2.48
CA THR A 85 8.85 23.49 3.04
C THR A 85 7.71 23.27 2.03
N SER A 86 7.56 22.03 1.58
CA SER A 86 6.55 21.68 0.62
C SER A 86 5.22 21.36 1.31
N LYS A 87 5.27 20.72 2.46
CA LYS A 87 4.12 20.38 3.28
C LYS A 87 4.45 20.28 4.75
N GLU A 88 3.54 20.75 5.56
CA GLU A 88 3.46 20.41 6.98
C GLU A 88 2.14 19.69 7.22
N ARG A 89 2.18 18.59 7.95
CA ARG A 89 1.00 17.80 8.30
C ARG A 89 1.02 17.49 9.79
N THR A 90 -0.07 17.80 10.47
CA THR A 90 -0.32 17.36 11.85
C THR A 90 -1.44 16.34 11.82
N GLU A 91 -1.21 15.19 12.41
CA GLU A 91 -2.17 14.11 12.54
C GLU A 91 -2.37 13.81 14.03
N ILE A 92 -3.61 13.57 14.41
CA ILE A 92 -3.99 13.15 15.75
C ILE A 92 -4.93 11.96 15.58
N SER A 93 -4.49 10.79 16.02
CA SER A 93 -5.30 9.58 16.05
C SER A 93 -5.73 9.30 17.48
N PHE A 94 -6.97 8.87 17.62
CA PHE A 94 -7.59 8.47 18.86
C PHE A 94 -8.29 7.14 18.66
N GLY A 95 -7.84 6.13 19.39
CA GLY A 95 -8.35 4.76 19.33
C GLY A 95 -8.91 4.28 20.67
N THR A 96 -9.84 3.37 20.60
CA THR A 96 -10.30 2.57 21.73
C THR A 96 -10.70 1.20 21.26
N SER A 97 -10.34 0.18 22.02
CA SER A 97 -10.66 -1.21 21.72
C SER A 97 -11.02 -1.96 23.00
N GLY A 98 -11.81 -3.01 22.91
CA GLY A 98 -12.14 -3.82 24.06
C GLY A 98 -13.19 -4.91 23.79
N SER A 99 -13.35 -5.80 24.75
CA SER A 99 -14.38 -6.84 24.73
C SER A 99 -15.76 -6.23 24.91
N VAL A 100 -16.67 -6.49 23.97
CA VAL A 100 -18.09 -6.10 24.03
C VAL A 100 -18.97 -7.21 24.59
N SER A 101 -18.46 -8.46 24.61
CA SER A 101 -19.06 -9.65 25.23
C SER A 101 -18.00 -10.73 25.40
N ASP A 102 -18.34 -11.87 25.98
CA ASP A 102 -17.42 -13.02 26.18
C ASP A 102 -16.84 -13.54 24.84
N SER A 103 -17.57 -13.36 23.75
CA SER A 103 -17.17 -13.79 22.39
C SER A 103 -17.08 -12.63 21.41
N GLY A 104 -17.13 -11.39 21.88
CA GLY A 104 -17.17 -10.19 21.05
C GLY A 104 -16.10 -9.18 21.41
N TYR A 105 -15.45 -8.64 20.38
CA TYR A 105 -14.44 -7.60 20.45
C TYR A 105 -14.84 -6.41 19.55
N GLY A 106 -14.53 -5.22 19.95
CA GLY A 106 -14.80 -4.02 19.16
C GLY A 106 -13.61 -3.05 19.19
N GLU A 107 -13.43 -2.34 18.09
CA GLU A 107 -12.40 -1.33 17.95
C GLU A 107 -12.94 -0.12 17.18
N VAL A 108 -12.57 1.08 17.63
CA VAL A 108 -12.85 2.35 16.94
C VAL A 108 -11.60 3.21 16.98
N GLU A 109 -11.19 3.69 15.81
CA GLU A 109 -10.07 4.63 15.66
C GLU A 109 -10.49 5.78 14.75
N ILE A 110 -10.21 6.99 15.17
CA ILE A 110 -10.54 8.24 14.46
C ILE A 110 -9.26 9.04 14.31
N LYS A 111 -8.98 9.48 13.08
CA LYS A 111 -7.82 10.30 12.74
C LYS A 111 -8.27 11.67 12.24
N ALA A 112 -7.70 12.70 12.81
CA ALA A 112 -7.85 14.07 12.38
C ALA A 112 -6.53 14.54 11.76
N THR A 113 -6.56 14.98 10.51
CA THR A 113 -5.39 15.50 9.78
C THR A 113 -5.58 16.96 9.48
N LYS A 114 -4.55 17.77 9.72
CA LYS A 114 -4.47 19.15 9.28
C LYS A 114 -3.22 19.37 8.43
N PHE A 115 -3.40 19.84 7.20
CA PHE A 115 -2.33 20.27 6.31
C PHE A 115 -2.06 21.75 6.48
N TRP A 116 -0.80 22.11 6.65
CA TRP A 116 -0.33 23.48 6.78
C TRP A 116 0.42 23.86 5.50
N PRO A 117 -0.16 24.69 4.63
CA PRO A 117 0.58 25.18 3.50
C PRO A 117 1.69 26.12 3.98
N SER A 118 2.92 25.83 3.64
CA SER A 118 4.07 26.68 3.94
C SER A 118 4.21 27.86 2.98
N ASP A 119 3.49 27.83 1.85
CA ASP A 119 3.49 28.89 0.84
C ASP A 119 2.13 29.56 0.73
N SER A 120 2.14 30.90 0.65
CA SER A 120 0.96 31.74 0.53
C SER A 120 0.13 31.52 -0.76
N ASN A 121 0.66 30.77 -1.72
CA ASN A 121 -0.05 30.40 -2.93
C ASN A 121 -1.03 29.23 -2.74
N TYR A 122 -0.93 28.50 -1.63
CA TYR A 122 -1.85 27.43 -1.26
C TYR A 122 -2.90 27.93 -0.28
N SER A 123 -3.96 28.48 -0.81
CA SER A 123 -5.03 29.08 -0.01
C SER A 123 -6.05 28.09 0.58
N THR A 124 -5.87 26.79 0.41
CA THR A 124 -6.82 25.81 0.93
C THR A 124 -6.20 24.98 2.04
N GLU A 125 -6.34 25.48 3.29
CA GLU A 125 -6.19 24.62 4.46
C GLU A 125 -7.15 23.45 4.31
N LYS A 126 -6.63 22.25 4.14
CA LYS A 126 -7.44 21.03 4.24
C LYS A 126 -7.27 20.48 5.65
N SER A 127 -8.38 20.35 6.34
CA SER A 127 -8.50 19.47 7.49
C SER A 127 -9.37 18.29 7.08
N ASP A 128 -8.97 17.10 7.45
CA ASP A 128 -9.73 15.88 7.23
C ASP A 128 -10.01 15.22 8.58
N LEU A 129 -11.18 14.57 8.68
CA LEU A 129 -11.54 13.74 9.82
C LEU A 129 -11.98 12.40 9.25
N GLU A 130 -11.22 11.38 9.53
CA GLU A 130 -11.46 10.05 9.01
C GLU A 130 -11.64 9.04 10.16
N VAL A 131 -12.52 8.08 9.95
CA VAL A 131 -12.64 6.90 10.80
C VAL A 131 -11.71 5.85 10.20
N GLU A 132 -10.56 5.61 10.83
CA GLU A 132 -9.60 4.61 10.38
C GLU A 132 -10.15 3.20 10.59
N LYS A 133 -10.58 2.92 11.81
CA LYS A 133 -11.20 1.65 12.16
C LYS A 133 -12.53 1.86 12.88
N ALA A 134 -13.50 1.04 12.61
CA ALA A 134 -14.77 0.96 13.35
C ALA A 134 -15.41 -0.41 13.08
N PHE A 135 -15.12 -1.41 13.88
CA PHE A 135 -15.62 -2.74 13.64
C PHE A 135 -16.02 -3.49 14.92
N LEU A 136 -16.82 -4.52 14.72
CA LEU A 136 -17.14 -5.54 15.70
C LEU A 136 -16.72 -6.90 15.15
N GLN A 137 -16.10 -7.70 15.99
CA GLN A 137 -15.73 -9.08 15.69
C GLN A 137 -16.37 -10.02 16.72
N PHE A 138 -16.90 -11.12 16.26
CA PHE A 138 -17.50 -12.17 17.08
C PHE A 138 -16.88 -13.52 16.73
N SER A 139 -16.49 -14.28 17.74
CA SER A 139 -15.95 -15.62 17.60
C SER A 139 -16.87 -16.64 18.23
N PHE A 140 -17.20 -17.70 17.51
CA PHE A 140 -18.10 -18.78 17.93
C PHE A 140 -17.48 -20.13 17.52
N ASP A 141 -17.03 -20.91 18.47
CA ASP A 141 -16.31 -22.17 18.22
C ASP A 141 -15.23 -22.01 17.12
N ASP A 142 -15.48 -22.61 15.96
CA ASP A 142 -14.63 -22.59 14.77
C ASP A 142 -14.94 -21.46 13.77
N TRP A 143 -15.79 -20.48 14.17
CA TRP A 143 -16.17 -19.35 13.32
C TRP A 143 -15.74 -18.00 13.89
N SER A 144 -15.32 -17.10 13.01
CA SER A 144 -15.18 -15.67 13.31
C SER A 144 -15.95 -14.85 12.27
N THR A 145 -16.60 -13.80 12.73
CA THR A 145 -17.28 -12.83 11.85
C THR A 145 -16.88 -11.43 12.26
N LYS A 146 -16.39 -10.64 11.30
CA LYS A 146 -15.99 -9.25 11.50
C LYS A 146 -16.80 -8.35 10.58
N ILE A 147 -17.44 -7.33 11.16
CA ILE A 147 -18.27 -6.37 10.42
C ILE A 147 -17.87 -4.96 10.79
N GLY A 148 -17.65 -4.11 9.81
CA GLY A 148 -17.33 -2.71 10.04
C GLY A 148 -16.37 -2.13 9.03
N ARG A 149 -15.68 -1.07 9.42
CA ARG A 149 -14.67 -0.37 8.64
C ARG A 149 -13.28 -0.77 9.09
N TYR A 150 -12.51 -1.35 8.20
CA TYR A 150 -11.12 -1.79 8.41
C TYR A 150 -10.46 -2.12 7.07
N THR A 151 -9.22 -2.54 7.07
CA THR A 151 -8.47 -3.03 5.91
C THR A 151 -8.42 -4.55 5.88
N ILE A 152 -8.29 -5.15 4.70
CA ILE A 152 -8.15 -6.59 4.48
C ILE A 152 -6.88 -6.85 3.69
N GLY A 153 -5.95 -7.65 4.21
CA GLY A 153 -4.80 -8.15 3.45
C GLY A 153 -5.13 -9.40 2.64
N TRP A 154 -4.73 -9.41 1.38
CA TRP A 154 -4.67 -10.60 0.53
C TRP A 154 -3.27 -10.71 -0.07
N GLY A 155 -2.76 -11.94 -0.20
CA GLY A 155 -1.40 -12.20 -0.68
C GLY A 155 -0.34 -12.17 0.41
N GLU A 156 0.86 -12.51 0.01
CA GLU A 156 2.03 -12.61 0.89
C GLU A 156 2.95 -11.38 0.76
N LEU A 157 2.67 -10.54 -0.23
CA LEU A 157 3.47 -9.39 -0.59
C LEU A 157 2.61 -8.13 -0.65
N GLU A 158 2.97 -7.12 0.15
CA GLU A 158 2.38 -5.80 0.10
C GLU A 158 2.63 -5.15 -1.26
N GLY A 159 1.62 -4.50 -1.83
CA GLY A 159 1.66 -3.95 -3.18
C GLY A 159 1.79 -5.00 -4.29
N GLY A 160 1.63 -6.28 -3.97
CA GLY A 160 1.81 -7.42 -4.84
C GLY A 160 0.60 -7.73 -5.72
N ALA A 161 0.68 -8.88 -6.42
CA ALA A 161 -0.33 -9.36 -7.37
C ALA A 161 -1.70 -9.59 -6.74
N LEU A 162 -1.72 -9.92 -5.46
CA LEU A 162 -2.91 -10.24 -4.67
C LEU A 162 -3.31 -9.13 -3.69
N ASP A 163 -2.47 -8.15 -3.41
CA ASP A 163 -2.83 -6.98 -2.60
C ASP A 163 -3.68 -6.00 -3.43
N VAL A 164 -4.97 -6.31 -3.54
CA VAL A 164 -5.88 -5.67 -4.50
C VAL A 164 -7.22 -5.24 -3.91
N ILE A 165 -7.40 -5.38 -2.59
CA ILE A 165 -8.70 -5.10 -1.97
C ILE A 165 -8.76 -3.66 -1.44
N ASN A 166 -7.71 -3.19 -0.78
CA ASN A 166 -7.72 -1.87 -0.19
C ASN A 166 -7.04 -0.86 -1.12
N PRO A 167 -7.73 0.18 -1.56
CA PRO A 167 -7.08 1.27 -2.30
C PRO A 167 -6.20 2.10 -1.36
N SER A 168 -5.15 2.71 -1.91
CA SER A 168 -4.34 3.68 -1.18
C SER A 168 -4.98 5.07 -1.15
N GLY A 169 -4.54 5.92 -0.25
CA GLY A 169 -4.91 7.34 -0.18
C GLY A 169 -4.50 8.15 -1.41
N GLY A 170 -3.67 7.58 -2.26
CA GLY A 170 -3.13 8.19 -3.47
C GLY A 170 -1.63 8.46 -3.34
N LEU A 171 -1.06 9.19 -4.29
CA LEU A 171 0.38 9.49 -4.32
C LEU A 171 0.89 10.28 -3.12
N THR A 172 0.04 11.07 -2.51
CA THR A 172 0.40 11.93 -1.37
C THR A 172 0.17 11.27 -0.03
N ASP A 173 -0.55 10.17 -0.01
CA ASP A 173 -0.87 9.38 1.16
C ASP A 173 -1.00 7.91 0.72
N PRO A 174 0.05 7.10 0.79
CA PRO A 174 0.04 5.71 0.39
C PRO A 174 -0.69 4.80 1.37
N SER A 175 -1.08 5.32 2.55
CA SER A 175 -1.83 4.53 3.53
C SER A 175 -3.06 3.88 2.89
N MET A 176 -3.32 2.65 3.28
CA MET A 176 -4.51 1.93 2.81
C MET A 176 -5.78 2.62 3.29
N ILE A 177 -6.74 2.79 2.40
CA ILE A 177 -8.05 3.35 2.75
C ILE A 177 -8.93 2.26 3.33
N PRO A 178 -9.30 2.33 4.61
CA PRO A 178 -10.21 1.38 5.21
C PRO A 178 -11.59 1.44 4.55
N GLN A 179 -12.23 0.29 4.42
CA GLN A 179 -13.53 0.15 3.78
C GLN A 179 -14.51 -0.60 4.66
N TRP A 180 -15.81 -0.57 4.31
CA TRP A 180 -16.84 -1.29 5.02
C TRP A 180 -16.93 -2.72 4.52
N PHE A 181 -16.55 -3.68 5.36
CA PHE A 181 -16.58 -5.10 5.05
C PHE A 181 -17.46 -5.89 6.00
N LEU A 182 -17.97 -6.99 5.49
CA LEU A 182 -18.41 -8.15 6.25
C LEU A 182 -17.47 -9.29 5.91
N ILE A 183 -16.78 -9.87 6.90
CA ILE A 183 -15.98 -11.08 6.76
C ILE A 183 -16.58 -12.16 7.62
N ALA A 184 -16.61 -13.39 7.10
CA ALA A 184 -16.88 -14.60 7.85
C ALA A 184 -15.77 -15.60 7.56
N THR A 185 -15.12 -16.10 8.60
CA THR A 185 -14.02 -17.07 8.53
C THR A 185 -14.40 -18.31 9.31
N ARG A 186 -14.17 -19.47 8.73
CA ARG A 186 -14.24 -20.75 9.38
C ARG A 186 -12.85 -21.35 9.49
N TYR A 187 -12.48 -21.74 10.70
CA TYR A 187 -11.21 -22.38 11.00
C TYR A 187 -11.36 -23.90 11.03
N PHE A 188 -10.34 -24.59 10.57
CA PHE A 188 -10.16 -26.02 10.62
C PHE A 188 -8.77 -26.28 11.23
N ASP A 189 -8.43 -27.52 11.54
CA ASP A 189 -7.17 -27.84 12.23
C ASP A 189 -5.92 -27.19 11.60
N ASN A 190 -5.80 -27.23 10.27
CA ASN A 190 -4.63 -26.71 9.53
C ASN A 190 -5.06 -25.83 8.34
N SER A 191 -6.26 -25.31 8.34
CA SER A 191 -6.75 -24.49 7.23
C SER A 191 -7.86 -23.55 7.68
N ASP A 192 -8.09 -22.51 6.89
CA ASP A 192 -9.20 -21.60 7.08
C ASP A 192 -9.92 -21.32 5.76
N LEU A 193 -11.17 -20.97 5.87
CA LEU A 193 -12.00 -20.53 4.73
C LEU A 193 -12.64 -19.21 5.10
N SER A 194 -12.26 -18.16 4.40
CA SER A 194 -12.77 -16.81 4.61
C SER A 194 -13.57 -16.34 3.40
N PHE A 195 -14.68 -15.67 3.67
CA PHE A 195 -15.48 -14.95 2.68
C PHE A 195 -15.59 -13.50 3.09
N PHE A 196 -15.40 -12.56 2.16
CA PHE A 196 -15.69 -11.14 2.40
C PHE A 196 -16.69 -10.57 1.40
N TYR A 197 -17.37 -9.50 1.83
CA TYR A 197 -18.34 -8.76 1.04
C TYR A 197 -18.24 -7.25 1.34
N ASN A 198 -18.22 -6.43 0.28
CA ASN A 198 -18.18 -4.98 0.34
C ASN A 198 -19.19 -4.39 -0.66
N THR A 199 -20.15 -3.62 -0.16
CA THR A 199 -21.22 -3.01 -0.98
C THR A 199 -20.84 -1.66 -1.61
N ASN A 200 -19.74 -1.07 -1.19
CA ASN A 200 -19.35 0.27 -1.63
C ASN A 200 -17.82 0.40 -1.70
N PRO A 201 -17.19 -0.39 -2.58
CA PRO A 201 -15.74 -0.34 -2.73
C PRO A 201 -15.28 1.06 -3.11
N LYS A 202 -14.19 1.48 -2.48
CA LYS A 202 -13.53 2.75 -2.75
C LYS A 202 -12.45 2.55 -3.80
N VAL A 203 -12.05 3.62 -4.43
CA VAL A 203 -10.87 3.71 -5.27
C VAL A 203 -9.93 4.74 -4.67
N SER A 204 -8.64 4.64 -5.01
CA SER A 204 -7.61 5.59 -4.56
C SER A 204 -8.06 7.04 -4.77
N LYS A 205 -7.79 7.87 -3.77
CA LYS A 205 -8.14 9.30 -3.81
C LYS A 205 -7.24 10.02 -4.82
N SER A 206 -7.69 10.17 -6.04
CA SER A 206 -7.06 11.10 -6.98
C SER A 206 -7.86 12.40 -7.02
N THR A 207 -7.29 13.48 -6.55
CA THR A 207 -7.95 14.81 -6.52
C THR A 207 -8.18 15.40 -7.90
N LEU A 208 -7.59 14.82 -8.93
CA LEU A 208 -7.55 15.36 -10.29
C LEU A 208 -8.44 14.61 -11.29
N LEU A 209 -9.14 13.57 -10.84
CA LEU A 209 -10.02 12.78 -11.68
C LEU A 209 -11.48 13.01 -11.36
N ILE A 210 -12.26 13.21 -12.40
CA ILE A 210 -13.71 13.09 -12.31
C ILE A 210 -14.00 11.58 -12.32
N LEU A 211 -14.25 11.00 -11.15
CA LEU A 211 -14.65 9.62 -11.01
C LEU A 211 -16.11 9.44 -11.40
N LYS A 212 -16.36 8.52 -12.30
CA LYS A 212 -17.70 8.02 -12.55
C LYS A 212 -17.83 6.65 -11.90
N ASN A 213 -18.24 6.67 -10.65
CA ASN A 213 -18.49 5.43 -9.91
C ASN A 213 -19.74 4.74 -10.41
N GLY A 214 -19.61 3.49 -10.84
CA GLY A 214 -20.72 2.55 -10.84
C GLY A 214 -20.98 2.07 -9.40
N THR A 215 -22.18 1.69 -9.09
CA THR A 215 -22.49 0.94 -7.86
C THR A 215 -22.17 -0.52 -8.13
N TYR A 216 -20.98 -0.95 -7.75
CA TYR A 216 -20.57 -2.34 -7.87
C TYR A 216 -20.31 -2.90 -6.48
N ASP A 217 -20.67 -4.15 -6.30
CA ASP A 217 -20.31 -4.92 -5.11
C ASP A 217 -18.99 -5.65 -5.35
N GLU A 218 -18.23 -5.80 -4.29
CA GLU A 218 -16.97 -6.53 -4.26
C GLU A 218 -17.12 -7.70 -3.29
N PHE A 219 -16.65 -8.87 -3.69
CA PHE A 219 -16.70 -10.06 -2.85
C PHE A 219 -15.60 -11.04 -3.23
N GLY A 220 -15.20 -11.85 -2.26
CA GLY A 220 -14.19 -12.86 -2.50
C GLY A 220 -14.15 -13.94 -1.44
N VAL A 221 -13.40 -14.97 -1.77
CA VAL A 221 -13.13 -16.15 -0.96
C VAL A 221 -11.65 -16.38 -0.89
N ARG A 222 -11.13 -16.67 0.31
CA ARG A 222 -9.78 -17.15 0.57
C ARG A 222 -9.87 -18.52 1.23
N TYR A 223 -9.07 -19.47 0.76
CA TYR A 223 -8.85 -20.74 1.43
C TYR A 223 -7.37 -20.87 1.76
N GLY A 224 -7.05 -20.76 3.05
CA GLY A 224 -5.70 -20.86 3.59
C GLY A 224 -5.38 -22.27 4.09
N ILE A 225 -4.14 -22.69 3.95
CA ILE A 225 -3.60 -23.96 4.43
C ILE A 225 -2.25 -23.67 5.07
N SER A 226 -2.11 -23.99 6.35
CA SER A 226 -0.85 -23.86 7.08
C SER A 226 -0.25 -25.24 7.32
N SER A 227 1.04 -25.35 7.08
CA SER A 227 1.82 -26.53 7.40
C SER A 227 3.17 -26.12 7.98
N GLU A 228 3.90 -27.02 8.61
CA GLU A 228 5.18 -26.71 9.25
C GLU A 228 6.12 -25.94 8.31
N GLY A 229 6.37 -24.67 8.64
CA GLY A 229 7.25 -23.76 7.89
C GLY A 229 6.73 -23.31 6.53
N SER A 230 5.43 -23.46 6.23
CA SER A 230 4.86 -23.04 4.95
C SER A 230 3.38 -22.74 5.06
N ASP A 231 2.95 -21.57 4.53
CA ASP A 231 1.57 -21.22 4.37
C ASP A 231 1.24 -21.05 2.88
N MET A 232 0.05 -21.45 2.52
CA MET A 232 -0.46 -21.34 1.15
C MET A 232 -1.89 -20.87 1.19
N ALA A 233 -2.30 -20.07 0.21
CA ALA A 233 -3.67 -19.64 0.11
C ALA A 233 -4.15 -19.57 -1.35
N PHE A 234 -5.41 -19.90 -1.56
CA PHE A 234 -6.12 -19.78 -2.82
C PHE A 234 -7.15 -18.68 -2.72
N TYR A 235 -7.26 -17.86 -3.74
CA TYR A 235 -8.12 -16.68 -3.78
C TYR A 235 -9.02 -16.71 -5.00
N ALA A 236 -10.27 -16.32 -4.83
CA ALA A 236 -11.18 -16.11 -5.93
C ALA A 236 -12.15 -14.97 -5.57
N GLY A 237 -12.44 -14.07 -6.54
CA GLY A 237 -13.35 -12.97 -6.27
C GLY A 237 -13.75 -12.16 -7.49
N GLN A 238 -14.75 -11.31 -7.28
CA GLN A 238 -15.06 -10.18 -8.13
C GLN A 238 -14.65 -8.92 -7.40
N LEU A 239 -13.67 -8.20 -7.93
CA LEU A 239 -13.04 -7.05 -7.30
C LEU A 239 -13.20 -5.81 -8.15
N VAL A 240 -13.20 -4.66 -7.52
CA VAL A 240 -13.11 -3.36 -8.17
C VAL A 240 -11.64 -2.92 -8.14
N PRO A 241 -11.06 -2.40 -9.24
CA PRO A 241 -9.68 -1.94 -9.22
C PRO A 241 -9.46 -0.87 -8.16
N ASN A 242 -8.37 -0.97 -7.41
CA ASN A 242 -7.97 0.05 -6.43
C ASN A 242 -7.82 1.43 -7.09
N ASP A 243 -7.36 1.47 -8.34
CA ASP A 243 -7.21 2.68 -9.11
C ASP A 243 -8.18 2.76 -10.28
N ALA A 244 -8.82 3.91 -10.43
CA ALA A 244 -9.68 4.16 -11.56
C ALA A 244 -8.87 4.49 -12.81
N LEU A 245 -9.19 3.86 -13.93
CA LEU A 245 -8.53 4.11 -15.20
C LEU A 245 -9.20 5.29 -15.93
N LYS A 246 -8.39 6.31 -16.28
CA LYS A 246 -8.85 7.45 -17.08
C LYS A 246 -9.12 7.02 -18.52
N ASN A 247 -10.30 7.30 -19.02
CA ASN A 247 -10.60 7.21 -20.44
C ASN A 247 -9.95 8.41 -21.18
N LEU A 248 -9.16 8.11 -22.19
CA LEU A 248 -8.43 9.13 -22.96
C LEU A 248 -9.35 9.99 -23.84
N SER A 249 -10.57 9.52 -24.16
CA SER A 249 -11.49 10.25 -25.04
C SER A 249 -12.32 11.31 -24.29
N ASP A 250 -12.80 11.01 -23.09
CA ASP A 250 -13.67 11.91 -22.31
C ASP A 250 -13.00 12.47 -21.06
N GLY A 251 -11.82 11.98 -20.71
CA GLY A 251 -11.06 12.40 -19.54
C GLY A 251 -11.65 11.94 -18.20
N VAL A 252 -12.71 11.14 -18.23
CA VAL A 252 -13.38 10.61 -17.03
C VAL A 252 -12.70 9.32 -16.60
N ALA A 253 -12.56 9.11 -15.30
CA ALA A 253 -12.00 7.89 -14.75
C ALA A 253 -13.11 6.88 -14.38
N TYR A 254 -12.85 5.62 -14.67
CA TYR A 254 -13.77 4.51 -14.43
C TYR A 254 -13.06 3.41 -13.66
N ALA A 255 -13.78 2.79 -12.73
CA ALA A 255 -13.37 1.57 -12.05
C ALA A 255 -14.44 0.49 -12.32
N THR A 256 -14.15 -0.44 -13.23
CA THR A 256 -15.07 -1.52 -13.59
C THR A 256 -14.61 -2.84 -12.98
N PRO A 257 -15.51 -3.65 -12.45
CA PRO A 257 -15.17 -4.92 -11.82
C PRO A 257 -14.45 -5.86 -12.79
N TYR A 258 -13.53 -6.64 -12.23
CA TYR A 258 -12.85 -7.75 -12.87
C TYR A 258 -12.95 -9.00 -11.97
N GLN A 259 -12.66 -10.17 -12.52
CA GLN A 259 -12.61 -11.42 -11.78
C GLN A 259 -11.16 -11.81 -11.51
N LEU A 260 -10.90 -12.34 -10.32
CA LEU A 260 -9.59 -12.77 -9.87
C LEU A 260 -9.60 -14.24 -9.48
N LEU A 261 -8.59 -14.97 -9.91
CA LEU A 261 -8.18 -16.26 -9.37
C LEU A 261 -6.73 -16.13 -8.97
N GLY A 262 -6.39 -16.46 -7.73
CA GLY A 262 -5.06 -16.24 -7.18
C GLY A 262 -4.54 -17.40 -6.35
N PHE A 263 -3.23 -17.43 -6.17
CA PHE A 263 -2.51 -18.32 -5.30
C PHE A 263 -1.35 -17.56 -4.67
N GLY A 264 -1.24 -17.64 -3.34
CA GLY A 264 -0.12 -17.12 -2.56
C GLY A 264 0.55 -18.23 -1.76
N MET A 265 1.82 -18.08 -1.53
CA MET A 265 2.61 -19.02 -0.73
C MET A 265 3.75 -18.27 -0.03
N ASN A 266 3.93 -18.54 1.25
CA ASN A 266 5.17 -18.25 1.94
C ASN A 266 5.82 -19.55 2.44
N LYS A 267 7.13 -19.56 2.53
CA LYS A 267 7.88 -20.70 3.06
C LYS A 267 9.13 -20.21 3.78
N ALA A 268 9.20 -20.56 5.06
CA ALA A 268 10.36 -20.29 5.88
C ALA A 268 11.45 -21.35 5.64
N PHE A 269 12.68 -20.88 5.51
CA PHE A 269 13.92 -21.65 5.54
C PHE A 269 14.77 -21.12 6.70
N GLU A 270 15.86 -21.80 7.04
CA GLU A 270 16.67 -21.42 8.22
C GLU A 270 17.04 -19.91 8.25
N ASP A 271 17.45 -19.37 7.11
CA ASP A 271 17.99 -18.00 7.02
C ASP A 271 17.14 -17.06 6.17
N TYR A 272 16.05 -17.51 5.56
CA TYR A 272 15.22 -16.67 4.69
C TYR A 272 13.78 -17.14 4.58
N LEU A 273 12.89 -16.19 4.27
CA LEU A 273 11.50 -16.41 3.94
C LEU A 273 11.32 -16.20 2.42
N LEU A 274 10.77 -17.20 1.76
CA LEU A 274 10.37 -17.11 0.36
C LEU A 274 8.89 -16.79 0.31
N LYS A 275 8.52 -15.74 -0.44
CA LYS A 275 7.13 -15.34 -0.68
C LYS A 275 6.84 -15.37 -2.19
N PHE A 276 5.70 -15.86 -2.56
CA PHE A 276 5.26 -15.94 -3.95
C PHE A 276 3.76 -15.71 -4.06
N ASP A 277 3.37 -14.80 -4.94
CA ASP A 277 1.98 -14.54 -5.30
C ASP A 277 1.79 -14.64 -6.81
N VAL A 278 0.65 -15.16 -7.25
CA VAL A 278 0.22 -15.12 -8.65
C VAL A 278 -1.29 -14.92 -8.74
N ALA A 279 -1.71 -14.06 -9.66
CA ALA A 279 -3.11 -13.74 -9.91
C ALA A 279 -3.41 -13.74 -11.40
N TYR A 280 -4.40 -14.52 -11.83
CA TYR A 280 -5.08 -14.36 -13.11
C TYR A 280 -6.24 -13.40 -12.93
N LYS A 281 -6.23 -12.31 -13.68
CA LYS A 281 -7.24 -11.24 -13.65
C LYS A 281 -7.97 -11.19 -14.98
N HIS A 282 -9.24 -11.56 -14.97
CA HIS A 282 -10.10 -11.60 -16.16
C HIS A 282 -10.91 -10.32 -16.30
N ASN A 283 -11.00 -9.79 -17.54
CA ASN A 283 -11.72 -8.55 -17.85
C ASN A 283 -11.16 -7.28 -17.19
N VAL A 284 -9.85 -7.17 -17.00
CA VAL A 284 -9.22 -5.93 -16.53
C VAL A 284 -9.38 -4.83 -17.57
N GLN A 285 -9.80 -3.65 -17.12
CA GLN A 285 -9.97 -2.50 -18.01
C GLN A 285 -8.63 -1.93 -18.49
N HIS A 286 -8.55 -1.60 -19.78
CA HIS A 286 -7.37 -1.01 -20.40
C HIS A 286 -7.76 0.00 -21.47
N ASN A 287 -6.85 0.90 -21.88
CA ASN A 287 -7.07 1.83 -22.99
C ASN A 287 -6.52 1.26 -24.30
N ARG A 288 -7.29 1.44 -25.36
CA ARG A 288 -6.87 1.19 -26.74
C ARG A 288 -7.27 2.38 -27.60
N ALA A 289 -6.29 3.19 -28.03
CA ALA A 289 -6.53 4.49 -28.63
C ALA A 289 -7.50 5.33 -27.76
N ASP A 290 -8.72 5.56 -28.22
CA ASP A 290 -9.78 6.34 -27.57
C ASP A 290 -10.89 5.48 -26.94
N GLN A 291 -10.70 4.16 -26.83
CA GLN A 291 -11.71 3.22 -26.33
C GLN A 291 -11.21 2.45 -25.12
N PHE A 292 -12.14 2.14 -24.22
CA PHE A 292 -11.91 1.13 -23.20
C PHE A 292 -12.12 -0.26 -23.79
N ILE A 293 -11.19 -1.13 -23.45
CA ILE A 293 -11.27 -2.56 -23.74
C ILE A 293 -11.10 -3.35 -22.44
N LYS A 294 -11.47 -4.61 -22.50
CA LYS A 294 -11.21 -5.57 -21.42
C LYS A 294 -10.16 -6.55 -21.88
N VAL A 295 -9.18 -6.80 -21.04
CA VAL A 295 -8.06 -7.70 -21.32
C VAL A 295 -7.85 -8.65 -20.17
N ASP A 296 -7.27 -9.78 -20.45
CA ASP A 296 -6.85 -10.73 -19.43
C ASP A 296 -5.38 -10.49 -19.09
N ARG A 297 -5.06 -10.59 -17.80
CA ARG A 297 -3.74 -10.28 -17.26
C ARG A 297 -3.32 -11.32 -16.23
N ILE A 298 -2.04 -11.67 -16.24
CA ILE A 298 -1.40 -12.42 -15.17
C ILE A 298 -0.46 -11.48 -14.45
N ASP A 299 -0.65 -11.35 -13.16
CA ASP A 299 0.27 -10.65 -12.26
C ASP A 299 0.97 -11.71 -11.39
N TRP A 300 2.25 -11.55 -11.13
CA TRP A 300 2.98 -12.44 -10.23
C TRP A 300 4.11 -11.69 -9.52
N ASP A 301 4.42 -12.15 -8.31
CA ASP A 301 5.47 -11.62 -7.47
C ASP A 301 6.28 -12.75 -6.85
N LEU A 302 7.55 -12.48 -6.63
CA LEU A 302 8.46 -13.35 -5.93
C LEU A 302 9.36 -12.51 -5.04
N ALA A 303 9.45 -12.85 -3.76
CA ALA A 303 10.34 -12.16 -2.84
C ALA A 303 11.14 -13.13 -1.97
N PHE A 304 12.32 -12.65 -1.58
CA PHE A 304 13.20 -13.27 -0.60
C PHE A 304 13.44 -12.25 0.51
N ASP A 305 13.03 -12.61 1.70
CA ASP A 305 13.30 -11.88 2.94
C ASP A 305 14.36 -12.65 3.71
N ILE A 306 15.49 -12.01 4.00
CA ILE A 306 16.65 -12.64 4.62
C ILE A 306 16.96 -11.88 5.90
N GLN A 307 16.80 -12.56 7.04
CA GLN A 307 17.16 -12.04 8.35
C GLN A 307 18.55 -12.52 8.75
N GLN A 308 19.45 -11.59 9.01
CA GLN A 308 20.79 -11.90 9.49
C GLN A 308 21.12 -11.02 10.71
N ASN A 309 20.97 -11.56 11.90
CA ASN A 309 20.93 -10.80 13.16
C ASN A 309 19.83 -9.71 13.10
N ASP A 310 20.21 -8.45 13.35
CA ASP A 310 19.29 -7.28 13.25
C ASP A 310 19.14 -6.74 11.82
N ARG A 311 19.92 -7.29 10.88
CA ARG A 311 19.87 -6.84 9.48
C ARG A 311 18.86 -7.64 8.69
N GLN A 312 17.94 -6.91 8.04
CA GLN A 312 16.99 -7.48 7.13
C GLN A 312 17.30 -7.07 5.67
N TRP A 313 17.22 -8.04 4.77
CA TRP A 313 17.35 -7.82 3.33
C TRP A 313 16.08 -8.30 2.65
N LEU A 314 15.50 -7.44 1.82
CA LEU A 314 14.38 -7.82 0.98
C LEU A 314 14.78 -7.69 -0.49
N PHE A 315 14.53 -8.73 -1.25
CA PHE A 315 14.63 -8.72 -2.71
C PHE A 315 13.33 -9.21 -3.29
N SER A 316 12.67 -8.39 -4.11
CA SER A 316 11.47 -8.86 -4.80
C SER A 316 11.46 -8.50 -6.27
N VAL A 317 10.69 -9.25 -7.04
CA VAL A 317 10.35 -8.96 -8.41
C VAL A 317 8.85 -9.14 -8.57
N ASN A 318 8.20 -8.17 -9.21
CA ASN A 318 6.81 -8.30 -9.60
C ASN A 318 6.64 -8.05 -11.09
N SER A 319 5.61 -8.62 -11.67
CA SER A 319 5.34 -8.56 -13.10
C SER A 319 3.85 -8.53 -13.38
N GLN A 320 3.47 -7.72 -14.35
CA GLN A 320 2.14 -7.69 -14.93
C GLN A 320 2.24 -8.06 -16.42
N TYR A 321 1.60 -9.14 -16.81
CA TYR A 321 1.67 -9.67 -18.16
C TYR A 321 0.29 -9.67 -18.81
N LEU A 322 0.12 -8.88 -19.89
CA LEU A 322 -1.11 -8.82 -20.69
C LEU A 322 -1.18 -10.02 -21.64
N LEU A 323 -2.22 -10.84 -21.52
CA LEU A 323 -2.39 -12.03 -22.36
C LEU A 323 -2.78 -11.65 -23.80
N ASP A 324 -3.78 -10.79 -23.95
CA ASP A 324 -4.30 -10.34 -25.25
C ASP A 324 -3.70 -8.99 -25.68
N TYR A 325 -2.37 -8.90 -25.64
CA TYR A 325 -1.66 -7.66 -25.95
C TYR A 325 -1.72 -7.29 -27.43
N ALA A 326 -2.02 -6.02 -27.71
CA ALA A 326 -1.86 -5.39 -29.02
C ALA A 326 -0.99 -4.12 -28.93
N ASN A 327 -0.27 -3.80 -30.02
CA ASN A 327 0.69 -2.69 -30.04
C ASN A 327 0.04 -1.30 -29.93
N ASP A 328 -1.28 -1.19 -30.09
CA ASP A 328 -2.07 0.02 -29.99
C ASP A 328 -2.66 0.25 -28.58
N TYR A 329 -2.27 -0.56 -27.61
CA TYR A 329 -2.64 -0.36 -26.22
C TYR A 329 -1.86 0.81 -25.63
N LEU A 330 -2.56 1.60 -24.81
CA LEU A 330 -2.06 2.84 -24.22
C LEU A 330 -2.16 2.81 -22.69
N THR A 331 -1.09 3.25 -22.04
CA THR A 331 -1.08 3.58 -20.62
C THR A 331 -1.26 5.10 -20.50
N PRO A 332 -2.32 5.58 -19.84
CA PRO A 332 -2.46 7.00 -19.55
C PRO A 332 -1.28 7.51 -18.71
N THR A 333 -0.90 8.76 -18.89
CA THR A 333 0.15 9.44 -18.12
C THR A 333 -0.32 10.82 -17.72
N LEU A 334 0.47 11.52 -16.92
CA LEU A 334 0.21 12.92 -16.57
C LEU A 334 0.11 13.81 -17.80
N LEU A 335 1.01 13.62 -18.74
CA LEU A 335 1.16 14.47 -19.93
C LEU A 335 0.44 13.92 -21.17
N GLY A 336 -0.34 12.85 -21.03
CA GLY A 336 -1.02 12.23 -22.17
C GLY A 336 -1.12 10.72 -22.07
N SER A 337 -0.46 9.99 -22.97
CA SER A 337 -0.40 8.55 -22.94
C SER A 337 0.90 8.03 -23.55
N VAL A 338 1.33 6.86 -23.14
CA VAL A 338 2.44 6.12 -23.71
C VAL A 338 1.97 4.75 -24.18
N SER A 339 2.69 4.12 -25.11
CA SER A 339 2.40 2.74 -25.51
C SER A 339 2.54 1.81 -24.32
N ALA A 340 1.49 1.04 -24.05
CA ALA A 340 1.55 0.00 -23.05
C ALA A 340 2.61 -1.06 -23.42
N LYS A 341 3.10 -1.78 -22.45
CA LYS A 341 3.99 -2.91 -22.66
C LYS A 341 3.24 -4.20 -22.34
N ARG A 342 3.55 -5.27 -23.10
CA ARG A 342 2.98 -6.59 -22.84
C ARG A 342 3.35 -7.12 -21.48
N ASN A 343 4.59 -6.86 -21.06
CA ASN A 343 5.11 -7.23 -19.75
C ASN A 343 5.68 -5.98 -19.07
N ASN A 344 5.25 -5.71 -17.87
CA ASN A 344 5.78 -4.67 -17.01
C ASN A 344 6.40 -5.35 -15.79
N MET A 345 7.71 -5.21 -15.62
CA MET A 345 8.45 -5.81 -14.51
C MET A 345 9.04 -4.73 -13.61
N ASN A 346 8.92 -4.95 -12.33
CA ASN A 346 9.54 -4.14 -11.32
C ASN A 346 10.40 -5.04 -10.41
N TYR A 347 11.44 -4.44 -9.82
CA TYR A 347 12.37 -5.14 -8.94
C TYR A 347 12.57 -4.34 -7.65
N VAL A 348 12.55 -4.91 -6.43
CA VAL A 348 12.80 -4.30 -5.10
C VAL A 348 14.10 -4.82 -4.53
N ALA A 349 14.95 -3.94 -4.03
CA ALA A 349 16.02 -4.30 -3.12
C ALA A 349 16.00 -3.33 -1.95
N SER A 350 15.83 -3.84 -0.77
CA SER A 350 15.97 -3.04 0.44
C SER A 350 16.87 -3.72 1.45
N VAL A 351 17.42 -2.92 2.33
CA VAL A 351 18.18 -3.34 3.49
C VAL A 351 17.87 -2.41 4.65
N SER A 352 17.63 -2.97 5.81
CA SER A 352 17.49 -2.24 7.07
C SER A 352 18.32 -2.91 8.16
N ASP A 353 18.73 -2.10 9.15
CA ASP A 353 19.53 -2.58 10.28
C ASP A 353 19.46 -1.56 11.44
N LYS A 354 19.86 -1.98 12.62
CA LYS A 354 20.11 -1.10 13.77
C LYS A 354 21.58 -0.70 13.83
N PHE A 355 21.88 0.45 14.40
CA PHE A 355 23.26 0.84 14.72
C PHE A 355 23.72 0.18 16.03
N GLY A 356 24.10 -1.11 15.96
CA GLY A 356 24.45 -1.90 17.14
C GLY A 356 23.29 -1.98 18.13
N ASP A 357 23.58 -1.82 19.43
CA ASP A 357 22.57 -1.83 20.51
C ASP A 357 21.91 -0.45 20.71
N SER A 358 21.93 0.42 19.70
CA SER A 358 21.34 1.75 19.80
C SER A 358 19.87 1.78 19.40
N ASP A 359 19.18 2.84 19.83
CA ASP A 359 17.78 3.12 19.46
C ASP A 359 17.64 3.72 18.05
N TRP A 360 18.69 3.62 17.25
CA TRP A 360 18.70 4.11 15.88
C TRP A 360 18.56 2.95 14.90
N LYS A 361 17.61 3.09 13.98
CA LYS A 361 17.40 2.18 12.84
C LYS A 361 17.68 2.93 11.54
N TRP A 362 18.14 2.24 10.53
CA TRP A 362 18.31 2.80 9.21
C TRP A 362 17.81 1.85 8.14
N GLY A 363 17.34 2.41 7.04
CA GLY A 363 16.88 1.67 5.89
C GLY A 363 17.38 2.29 4.59
N LEU A 364 17.60 1.45 3.59
CA LEU A 364 17.87 1.86 2.21
C LEU A 364 17.01 1.00 1.30
N SER A 365 16.30 1.63 0.39
CA SER A 365 15.55 0.91 -0.63
C SER A 365 15.83 1.45 -2.02
N ASN A 366 15.67 0.59 -3.00
CA ASN A 366 15.77 0.97 -4.40
C ASN A 366 14.76 0.22 -5.24
N VAL A 367 13.96 0.98 -5.94
CA VAL A 367 12.87 0.52 -6.79
C VAL A 367 13.16 0.82 -8.26
N ILE A 368 13.05 -0.18 -9.20
CA ILE A 368 13.30 -0.05 -10.66
C ILE A 368 12.20 -0.67 -11.50
N SER A 369 11.58 0.08 -12.35
CA SER A 369 10.75 -0.46 -13.45
C SER A 369 11.56 -0.64 -14.72
N SER A 370 11.57 -1.86 -15.23
CA SER A 370 12.25 -2.16 -16.48
C SER A 370 11.63 -1.47 -17.68
N ASN A 371 10.34 -1.16 -17.63
CA ASN A 371 9.59 -0.66 -18.78
C ASN A 371 9.37 0.85 -18.80
N ASN A 372 9.39 1.48 -17.62
CA ASN A 372 9.16 2.91 -17.52
C ASN A 372 10.45 3.71 -17.39
N ASP A 373 11.60 3.02 -17.39
CA ASP A 373 12.92 3.62 -17.20
C ASP A 373 12.98 4.57 -16.00
N LEU A 374 12.29 4.20 -14.93
CA LEU A 374 12.15 4.95 -13.70
C LEU A 374 12.92 4.22 -12.60
N SER A 375 13.62 4.92 -11.75
CA SER A 375 14.16 4.40 -10.49
C SER A 375 13.85 5.35 -9.35
N LEU A 376 13.44 4.75 -8.24
CA LEU A 376 13.23 5.43 -6.97
C LEU A 376 14.25 4.87 -5.97
N SER A 377 14.96 5.72 -5.30
CA SER A 377 15.85 5.36 -4.20
C SER A 377 15.41 6.09 -2.97
N SER A 378 15.34 5.39 -1.84
CA SER A 378 15.02 6.00 -0.56
C SER A 378 16.02 5.59 0.52
N ALA A 379 16.11 6.44 1.53
CA ALA A 379 16.89 6.21 2.74
C ALA A 379 16.09 6.70 3.94
N THR A 380 16.04 5.90 4.99
CA THR A 380 15.36 6.21 6.26
C THR A 380 16.35 6.16 7.42
N LEU A 381 16.09 6.96 8.43
CA LEU A 381 16.81 6.96 9.69
C LEU A 381 15.82 7.27 10.79
N ASP A 382 15.55 6.27 11.64
CA ASP A 382 14.60 6.34 12.72
C ASP A 382 15.31 6.33 14.06
N TRP A 383 14.81 7.09 15.01
CA TRP A 383 15.33 7.20 16.35
C TRP A 383 14.23 7.05 17.38
N ASP A 384 14.21 5.92 18.07
CA ASP A 384 13.36 5.67 19.23
C ASP A 384 13.92 6.49 20.43
N ILE A 385 13.44 7.72 20.60
CA ILE A 385 13.91 8.62 21.67
C ILE A 385 13.60 8.04 23.06
N ASN A 386 12.42 7.45 23.19
CA ASN A 386 11.97 6.64 24.31
C ASN A 386 10.69 5.90 23.92
N ASP A 387 10.07 5.17 24.86
CA ASP A 387 8.86 4.36 24.66
C ASP A 387 7.65 5.13 24.09
N HIS A 388 7.69 6.44 24.06
CA HIS A 388 6.59 7.29 23.58
C HIS A 388 6.95 8.18 22.40
N TRP A 389 8.21 8.42 22.14
CA TRP A 389 8.65 9.36 21.12
C TRP A 389 9.54 8.72 20.08
N LEU A 390 9.14 8.87 18.84
CA LEU A 390 9.90 8.49 17.65
C LEU A 390 10.23 9.75 16.85
N ALA A 391 11.43 9.83 16.32
CA ALA A 391 11.81 10.80 15.29
C ALA A 391 12.31 10.06 14.05
N SER A 392 11.74 10.36 12.89
CA SER A 392 12.09 9.75 11.61
C SER A 392 12.61 10.81 10.64
N PHE A 393 13.63 10.45 9.90
CA PHE A 393 14.18 11.25 8.82
C PHE A 393 14.25 10.38 7.56
N SER A 394 13.64 10.83 6.46
CA SER A 394 13.67 10.10 5.20
C SER A 394 14.12 10.98 4.03
N GLY A 395 14.72 10.35 3.03
CA GLY A 395 15.13 10.98 1.80
C GLY A 395 14.76 10.14 0.60
N THR A 396 14.12 10.74 -0.40
CA THR A 396 13.69 10.06 -1.63
C THR A 396 14.30 10.75 -2.85
N TYR A 397 14.77 9.95 -3.79
CA TYR A 397 15.26 10.41 -5.09
C TYR A 397 14.64 9.61 -6.22
N ILE A 398 14.05 10.31 -7.20
CA ILE A 398 13.46 9.71 -8.40
C ILE A 398 14.30 10.09 -9.61
N ASN A 399 14.62 9.10 -10.43
CA ASN A 399 15.25 9.29 -11.72
C ASN A 399 14.35 8.65 -12.79
N ALA A 400 13.83 9.47 -13.70
CA ALA A 400 12.96 9.04 -14.78
C ALA A 400 13.52 9.53 -16.12
N LYS A 401 13.40 8.70 -17.17
CA LYS A 401 13.82 9.13 -18.51
C LYS A 401 12.77 9.99 -19.17
N ASP A 402 13.26 10.94 -19.98
CA ASP A 402 12.43 11.72 -20.89
C ASP A 402 11.53 10.82 -21.77
N ASN A 403 10.36 11.33 -22.13
CA ASN A 403 9.36 10.66 -22.97
C ASN A 403 8.71 9.40 -22.37
N ARG A 404 8.82 9.20 -21.06
CA ARG A 404 8.15 8.11 -20.35
C ARG A 404 7.02 8.63 -19.46
N ALA A 405 6.25 7.70 -18.92
CA ALA A 405 5.10 8.02 -18.08
C ALA A 405 5.42 8.97 -16.91
N PHE A 406 6.64 8.94 -16.44
CA PHE A 406 7.11 9.62 -15.23
C PHE A 406 8.19 10.69 -15.49
N ALA A 407 8.35 11.14 -16.73
CA ALA A 407 9.35 12.16 -17.07
C ALA A 407 9.22 13.46 -16.24
N VAL A 408 8.02 13.77 -15.77
CA VAL A 408 7.75 14.91 -14.87
C VAL A 408 8.37 14.76 -13.49
N LEU A 409 8.74 13.53 -13.10
CA LEU A 409 9.38 13.21 -11.83
C LEU A 409 10.89 13.04 -11.97
N ASP A 410 11.46 13.33 -13.15
CA ASP A 410 12.90 13.17 -13.34
C ASP A 410 13.69 14.12 -12.43
N ASN A 411 14.67 13.55 -11.72
CA ASN A 411 15.48 14.26 -10.72
C ASN A 411 14.69 14.82 -9.51
N TYR A 412 13.50 14.30 -9.27
CA TYR A 412 12.75 14.68 -8.08
C TYR A 412 13.48 14.26 -6.81
N GLN A 413 13.54 15.17 -5.85
CA GLN A 413 14.18 14.95 -4.54
C GLN A 413 13.26 15.42 -3.44
N ARG A 414 13.19 14.65 -2.39
CA ARG A 414 12.47 15.02 -1.18
C ARG A 414 13.20 14.56 0.06
N VAL A 415 13.06 15.36 1.10
CA VAL A 415 13.51 15.04 2.46
C VAL A 415 12.33 15.26 3.39
N ASN A 416 12.04 14.30 4.24
CA ASN A 416 11.01 14.41 5.27
C ASN A 416 11.64 14.35 6.67
N LEU A 417 11.02 15.03 7.59
CA LEU A 417 11.22 14.91 9.02
C LEU A 417 9.87 14.63 9.68
N GLU A 418 9.81 13.65 10.54
CA GLU A 418 8.62 13.27 11.29
C GLU A 418 8.93 13.17 12.77
N ILE A 419 8.02 13.62 13.62
CA ILE A 419 8.06 13.41 15.07
C ILE A 419 6.71 12.84 15.48
N LYS A 420 6.74 11.67 16.09
CA LYS A 420 5.57 10.90 16.51
C LYS A 420 5.58 10.74 18.03
N TYR A 421 4.42 10.91 18.65
CA TYR A 421 4.17 10.62 20.06
C TYR A 421 3.05 9.59 20.17
N GLN A 422 3.29 8.54 20.93
CA GLN A 422 2.30 7.49 21.24
C GLN A 422 2.13 7.38 22.76
N TYR A 423 0.87 7.20 23.19
CA TYR A 423 0.51 7.02 24.60
C TYR A 423 -0.31 5.75 24.78
#